data_c18376b8c7d89049ddba306f234740b3
#
_entry.id   c18376b8c7d89049ddba306f234740b3
#
_cell.length_a   1.000
_cell.length_b   1.000
_cell.length_c   1.000
_cell.angle_alpha   90.00
_cell.angle_beta   90.00
_cell.angle_gamma   90.00
#
_symmetry.space_group_name_H-M   'P 1'
#
loop_
_entity.id
_entity.type
_entity.pdbx_description
1 polymer ?
#
loop_
_entity_poly.entity_id
_entity_poly.type
_entity_poly.pdbx_seq_one_letter_code
_entity_poly.pdbx_strand_id
1 'polypeptide(L)'
;QVIEIWNNVFIQYNRLKDGTLQPLASTHVDTGMGLERLVRVLQGKSSNYDTDIFSGSIQTTEVISGKKYTAGDSKPDVAFRVLADHIRAIAFTIADGQLPSNTGAGYVIRRILRRAVRYYYSYLDVKEPMLHLLLPGLAEQFNAVFPELKAQLGFIAKVVKEEEETFLRTLGKGLKKIDD
;
A
#
# COMPACT_ATOMS: atom_id res chain seq x y z
N GLN A 1 -10.28 -22.75 -4.35
CA GLN A 1 -9.94 -21.86 -3.22
C GLN A 1 -11.16 -21.03 -2.89
N VAL A 2 -11.56 -20.98 -1.61
CA VAL A 2 -12.63 -20.11 -1.13
C VAL A 2 -12.00 -18.79 -0.66
N ILE A 3 -12.57 -17.67 -1.09
CA ILE A 3 -12.09 -16.33 -0.71
C ILE A 3 -13.28 -15.55 -0.16
N GLU A 4 -13.13 -15.02 1.04
CA GLU A 4 -14.09 -14.06 1.59
C GLU A 4 -13.95 -12.72 0.86
N ILE A 5 -15.04 -12.22 0.30
CA ILE A 5 -15.11 -10.90 -0.35
C ILE A 5 -15.92 -9.89 0.46
N TRP A 6 -16.85 -10.38 1.28
CA TRP A 6 -17.74 -9.58 2.08
C TRP A 6 -18.10 -10.32 3.36
N ASN A 7 -18.08 -9.67 4.50
CA ASN A 7 -18.57 -10.21 5.75
C ASN A 7 -19.60 -9.28 6.40
N ASN A 8 -20.49 -9.88 7.20
CA ASN A 8 -21.45 -9.16 8.02
C ASN A 8 -21.22 -9.55 9.48
N VAL A 9 -21.15 -8.56 10.35
CA VAL A 9 -20.96 -8.73 11.79
C VAL A 9 -22.25 -8.30 12.49
N PHE A 10 -22.80 -9.20 13.31
CA PHE A 10 -24.01 -8.96 14.09
C PHE A 10 -23.62 -8.64 15.54
N ILE A 11 -23.97 -7.45 16.02
CA ILE A 11 -23.57 -6.95 17.33
C ILE A 11 -24.80 -6.87 18.22
N GLN A 12 -24.84 -7.70 19.27
CA GLN A 12 -25.94 -7.81 20.23
C GLN A 12 -25.53 -7.48 21.64
N TYR A 13 -24.22 -7.60 21.97
CA TYR A 13 -23.72 -7.49 23.31
C TYR A 13 -22.52 -6.57 23.41
N ASN A 14 -22.40 -5.90 24.55
CA ASN A 14 -21.19 -5.24 25.00
C ASN A 14 -20.44 -6.18 25.95
N ARG A 15 -19.17 -6.45 25.70
CA ARG A 15 -18.33 -7.25 26.60
C ARG A 15 -17.64 -6.32 27.61
N LEU A 16 -18.01 -6.44 28.86
CA LEU A 16 -17.42 -5.68 29.97
C LEU A 16 -16.01 -6.17 30.30
N LYS A 17 -15.28 -5.39 31.13
CA LYS A 17 -13.89 -5.71 31.53
C LYS A 17 -13.75 -7.03 32.29
N ASP A 18 -14.79 -7.43 33.02
CA ASP A 18 -14.88 -8.70 33.76
C ASP A 18 -15.26 -9.89 32.87
N GLY A 19 -15.49 -9.67 31.58
CA GLY A 19 -15.89 -10.69 30.61
C GLY A 19 -17.41 -10.90 30.49
N THR A 20 -18.20 -10.25 31.34
CA THR A 20 -19.69 -10.34 31.28
C THR A 20 -20.21 -9.77 29.98
N LEU A 21 -21.20 -10.44 29.37
CA LEU A 21 -21.90 -9.95 28.18
C LEU A 21 -23.18 -9.21 28.59
N GLN A 22 -23.22 -7.92 28.35
CA GLN A 22 -24.38 -7.05 28.59
C GLN A 22 -25.13 -6.85 27.26
N PRO A 23 -26.44 -7.15 27.18
CA PRO A 23 -27.24 -6.85 26.00
C PRO A 23 -27.21 -5.35 25.67
N LEU A 24 -27.08 -5.02 24.38
CA LEU A 24 -27.23 -3.65 23.90
C LEU A 24 -28.70 -3.24 23.89
N ALA A 25 -28.97 -1.96 24.01
CA ALA A 25 -30.32 -1.40 23.92
C ALA A 25 -30.96 -1.63 22.54
N SER A 26 -30.15 -1.72 21.49
CA SER A 26 -30.53 -2.13 20.14
C SER A 26 -29.45 -3.00 19.52
N THR A 27 -29.85 -3.86 18.60
CA THR A 27 -28.92 -4.69 17.81
C THR A 27 -28.38 -3.90 16.63
N HIS A 28 -27.13 -4.17 16.23
CA HIS A 28 -26.46 -3.49 15.12
C HIS A 28 -25.91 -4.53 14.15
N VAL A 29 -25.78 -4.12 12.89
CA VAL A 29 -25.06 -4.85 11.86
C VAL A 29 -23.94 -3.95 11.36
N ASP A 30 -22.73 -4.50 11.34
CA ASP A 30 -21.58 -3.90 10.67
C ASP A 30 -21.19 -4.77 9.47
N THR A 31 -20.57 -4.18 8.46
CA THR A 31 -20.19 -4.92 7.25
C THR A 31 -18.83 -4.45 6.75
N GLY A 32 -18.05 -5.40 6.25
CA GLY A 32 -16.76 -5.14 5.62
C GLY A 32 -16.66 -5.86 4.27
N MET A 33 -16.33 -5.10 3.21
CA MET A 33 -16.13 -5.62 1.87
C MET A 33 -14.73 -5.26 1.37
N GLY A 34 -13.98 -6.27 0.88
CA GLY A 34 -12.68 -6.04 0.29
C GLY A 34 -12.79 -5.57 -1.15
N LEU A 35 -12.49 -4.29 -1.43
CA LEU A 35 -12.54 -3.75 -2.80
C LEU A 35 -11.72 -4.59 -3.77
N GLU A 36 -10.47 -4.87 -3.45
CA GLU A 36 -9.55 -5.63 -4.30
C GLU A 36 -10.03 -7.07 -4.54
N ARG A 37 -10.60 -7.69 -3.51
CA ARG A 37 -11.15 -9.04 -3.63
C ARG A 37 -12.39 -9.07 -4.50
N LEU A 38 -13.28 -8.08 -4.36
CA LEU A 38 -14.46 -7.93 -5.19
C LEU A 38 -14.08 -7.72 -6.66
N VAL A 39 -13.18 -6.76 -6.94
CA VAL A 39 -12.70 -6.47 -8.30
C VAL A 39 -12.04 -7.69 -8.93
N ARG A 40 -11.23 -8.43 -8.17
CA ARG A 40 -10.63 -9.69 -8.62
C ARG A 40 -11.68 -10.68 -9.12
N VAL A 41 -12.76 -10.87 -8.37
CA VAL A 41 -13.85 -11.78 -8.74
C VAL A 41 -14.58 -11.28 -9.99
N LEU A 42 -14.93 -9.98 -10.04
CA LEU A 42 -15.62 -9.38 -11.17
C LEU A 42 -14.80 -9.43 -12.46
N GLN A 43 -13.49 -9.28 -12.37
CA GLN A 43 -12.57 -9.37 -13.53
C GLN A 43 -12.09 -10.80 -13.83
N GLY A 44 -12.55 -11.81 -13.09
CA GLY A 44 -12.17 -13.21 -13.31
C GLY A 44 -10.67 -13.47 -13.13
N LYS A 45 -9.99 -12.73 -12.23
CA LYS A 45 -8.54 -12.86 -12.02
C LYS A 45 -8.21 -13.86 -10.91
N SER A 46 -7.03 -14.46 -10.99
CA SER A 46 -6.51 -15.38 -9.98
C SER A 46 -5.80 -14.70 -8.82
N SER A 47 -5.34 -13.46 -9.01
CA SER A 47 -4.71 -12.62 -8.00
C SER A 47 -5.32 -11.21 -7.99
N ASN A 48 -5.35 -10.56 -6.83
CA ASN A 48 -5.75 -9.15 -6.72
C ASN A 48 -4.82 -8.25 -7.55
N TYR A 49 -3.55 -8.62 -7.63
CA TYR A 49 -2.52 -7.84 -8.34
C TYR A 49 -2.60 -7.93 -9.86
N ASP A 50 -3.39 -8.87 -10.40
CA ASP A 50 -3.64 -9.00 -11.84
C ASP A 50 -4.83 -8.13 -12.32
N THR A 51 -5.46 -7.41 -11.39
CA THR A 51 -6.55 -6.48 -11.68
C THR A 51 -6.03 -5.12 -12.15
N ASP A 52 -6.91 -4.34 -12.75
CA ASP A 52 -6.61 -2.99 -13.22
C ASP A 52 -6.22 -2.02 -12.08
N ILE A 53 -6.64 -2.30 -10.84
CA ILE A 53 -6.26 -1.52 -9.66
C ILE A 53 -4.73 -1.46 -9.49
N PHE A 54 -4.02 -2.55 -9.80
CA PHE A 54 -2.57 -2.67 -9.56
C PHE A 54 -1.73 -2.70 -10.83
N SER A 55 -2.31 -3.11 -11.97
CA SER A 55 -1.54 -3.36 -13.21
C SER A 55 -0.76 -2.14 -13.69
N GLY A 56 -1.33 -0.93 -13.59
CA GLY A 56 -0.65 0.30 -13.98
C GLY A 56 0.62 0.59 -13.17
N SER A 57 0.54 0.43 -11.84
CA SER A 57 1.71 0.60 -10.97
C SER A 57 2.76 -0.48 -11.19
N ILE A 58 2.34 -1.73 -11.45
CA ILE A 58 3.25 -2.83 -11.79
C ILE A 58 3.99 -2.54 -13.09
N GLN A 59 3.28 -2.15 -14.16
CA GLN A 59 3.88 -1.81 -15.46
C GLN A 59 4.86 -0.63 -15.36
N THR A 60 4.50 0.41 -14.60
CA THR A 60 5.42 1.53 -14.35
C THR A 60 6.68 1.06 -13.61
N THR A 61 6.52 0.18 -12.63
CA THR A 61 7.65 -0.40 -11.90
C THR A 61 8.55 -1.26 -12.84
N GLU A 62 7.97 -2.00 -13.79
CA GLU A 62 8.76 -2.73 -14.81
C GLU A 62 9.62 -1.78 -15.63
N VAL A 63 9.05 -0.67 -16.10
CA VAL A 63 9.78 0.32 -16.90
C VAL A 63 10.94 0.93 -16.11
N ILE A 64 10.71 1.31 -14.85
CA ILE A 64 11.73 1.95 -14.00
C ILE A 64 12.83 0.97 -13.63
N SER A 65 12.48 -0.25 -13.24
CA SER A 65 13.46 -1.25 -12.77
C SER A 65 14.16 -2.05 -13.88
N GLY A 66 13.60 -2.05 -15.09
CA GLY A 66 14.05 -2.90 -16.19
C GLY A 66 13.77 -4.39 -15.98
N LYS A 67 13.06 -4.76 -14.91
CA LYS A 67 12.70 -6.15 -14.59
C LYS A 67 11.27 -6.44 -15.00
N LYS A 68 10.94 -7.72 -15.20
CA LYS A 68 9.59 -8.16 -15.55
C LYS A 68 8.88 -8.81 -14.38
N TYR A 69 7.61 -8.47 -14.23
CA TYR A 69 6.69 -9.13 -13.31
C TYR A 69 6.18 -10.42 -13.94
N THR A 70 6.37 -11.55 -13.26
CA THR A 70 5.97 -12.87 -13.78
C THR A 70 4.77 -13.46 -13.06
N ALA A 71 4.15 -12.71 -12.14
CA ALA A 71 3.04 -13.15 -11.29
C ALA A 71 3.36 -14.41 -10.44
N GLY A 72 4.65 -14.70 -10.25
CA GLY A 72 5.13 -15.81 -9.44
C GLY A 72 5.36 -15.47 -7.98
N ASP A 73 6.09 -16.37 -7.27
CA ASP A 73 6.42 -16.21 -5.85
C ASP A 73 7.87 -15.80 -5.62
N SER A 74 8.57 -15.37 -6.66
CA SER A 74 9.93 -14.88 -6.55
C SER A 74 9.99 -13.58 -5.72
N LYS A 75 11.14 -13.32 -5.09
CA LYS A 75 11.33 -12.07 -4.34
C LYS A 75 11.12 -10.80 -5.19
N PRO A 76 11.56 -10.74 -6.46
CA PRO A 76 11.19 -9.65 -7.35
C PRO A 76 9.68 -9.52 -7.56
N ASP A 77 8.95 -10.61 -7.83
CA ASP A 77 7.48 -10.56 -8.00
C ASP A 77 6.78 -10.05 -6.74
N VAL A 78 7.24 -10.50 -5.56
CA VAL A 78 6.73 -9.96 -4.28
C VAL A 78 7.03 -8.47 -4.16
N ALA A 79 8.19 -8.00 -4.61
CA ALA A 79 8.53 -6.58 -4.57
C ALA A 79 7.58 -5.76 -5.45
N PHE A 80 7.27 -6.18 -6.66
CA PHE A 80 6.28 -5.52 -7.53
C PHE A 80 4.93 -5.35 -6.82
N ARG A 81 4.44 -6.42 -6.19
CA ARG A 81 3.16 -6.39 -5.44
C ARG A 81 3.22 -5.44 -4.24
N VAL A 82 4.31 -5.48 -3.48
CA VAL A 82 4.51 -4.58 -2.33
C VAL A 82 4.51 -3.12 -2.77
N LEU A 83 5.21 -2.77 -3.84
CA LEU A 83 5.25 -1.41 -4.34
C LEU A 83 3.87 -0.92 -4.78
N ALA A 84 3.17 -1.71 -5.60
CA ALA A 84 1.85 -1.36 -6.12
C ALA A 84 0.80 -1.19 -5.00
N ASP A 85 0.84 -2.02 -3.97
CA ASP A 85 -0.04 -1.93 -2.80
C ASP A 85 0.31 -0.73 -1.93
N HIS A 86 1.59 -0.59 -1.59
CA HIS A 86 2.04 0.40 -0.61
C HIS A 86 1.96 1.83 -1.13
N ILE A 87 2.28 2.08 -2.42
CA ILE A 87 2.21 3.44 -2.96
C ILE A 87 0.78 3.98 -2.93
N ARG A 88 -0.23 3.13 -3.14
CA ARG A 88 -1.63 3.52 -3.04
C ARG A 88 -1.99 3.93 -1.61
N ALA A 89 -1.66 3.10 -0.61
CA ALA A 89 -1.90 3.41 0.79
C ALA A 89 -1.20 4.71 1.22
N ILE A 90 0.06 4.90 0.83
CA ILE A 90 0.86 6.10 1.13
C ILE A 90 0.22 7.34 0.50
N ALA A 91 -0.13 7.28 -0.79
CA ALA A 91 -0.66 8.42 -1.53
C ALA A 91 -1.97 8.93 -0.95
N PHE A 92 -2.93 8.05 -0.70
CA PHE A 92 -4.23 8.41 -0.12
C PHE A 92 -4.08 8.96 1.29
N THR A 93 -3.24 8.34 2.12
CA THR A 93 -3.04 8.80 3.51
C THR A 93 -2.40 10.19 3.57
N ILE A 94 -1.44 10.50 2.67
CA ILE A 94 -0.86 11.83 2.59
C ILE A 94 -1.88 12.84 2.05
N ALA A 95 -2.69 12.46 1.05
CA ALA A 95 -3.76 13.30 0.52
C ALA A 95 -4.78 13.68 1.61
N ASP A 96 -5.06 12.77 2.54
CA ASP A 96 -5.94 12.99 3.70
C ASP A 96 -5.25 13.78 4.84
N GLY A 97 -4.03 14.27 4.62
CA GLY A 97 -3.30 15.12 5.56
C GLY A 97 -2.44 14.40 6.60
N GLN A 98 -2.36 13.07 6.56
CA GLN A 98 -1.52 12.31 7.48
C GLN A 98 -0.12 12.12 6.91
N LEU A 99 0.87 12.85 7.45
CA LEU A 99 2.26 12.80 7.00
C LEU A 99 3.07 11.70 7.71
N PRO A 100 4.10 11.13 7.03
CA PRO A 100 5.07 10.26 7.69
C PRO A 100 5.74 10.95 8.88
N SER A 101 5.81 10.27 10.02
CA SER A 101 6.40 10.81 11.25
C SER A 101 7.07 9.73 12.10
N ASN A 102 7.62 10.12 13.26
CA ASN A 102 8.25 9.19 14.20
C ASN A 102 7.25 8.58 15.21
N THR A 103 6.03 9.11 15.29
CA THR A 103 5.04 8.74 16.30
C THR A 103 3.64 8.60 15.69
N GLY A 104 2.74 7.95 16.41
CA GLY A 104 1.32 7.86 16.07
C GLY A 104 1.06 7.21 14.70
N ALA A 105 0.01 7.67 14.02
CA ALA A 105 -0.38 7.16 12.70
C ALA A 105 0.69 7.40 11.63
N GLY A 106 1.38 8.55 11.67
CA GLY A 106 2.45 8.87 10.73
C GLY A 106 3.64 7.91 10.81
N TYR A 107 3.89 7.30 11.97
CA TYR A 107 4.90 6.24 12.10
C TYR A 107 4.54 4.99 11.28
N VAL A 108 3.27 4.62 11.25
CA VAL A 108 2.79 3.49 10.45
C VAL A 108 3.03 3.76 8.96
N ILE A 109 2.67 4.96 8.48
CA ILE A 109 2.89 5.36 7.08
C ILE A 109 4.38 5.35 6.72
N ARG A 110 5.23 5.90 7.60
CA ARG A 110 6.69 5.86 7.42
C ARG A 110 7.22 4.43 7.33
N ARG A 111 6.71 3.50 8.13
CA ARG A 111 7.10 2.08 8.05
C ARG A 111 6.69 1.43 6.74
N ILE A 112 5.47 1.71 6.25
CA ILE A 112 4.97 1.21 4.97
C ILE A 112 5.86 1.72 3.83
N LEU A 113 6.17 3.02 3.81
CA LEU A 113 7.05 3.63 2.82
C LEU A 113 8.46 2.99 2.85
N ARG A 114 9.09 2.92 4.01
CA ARG A 114 10.43 2.33 4.17
C ARG A 114 10.46 0.85 3.80
N ARG A 115 9.38 0.11 4.05
CA ARG A 115 9.24 -1.27 3.58
C ARG A 115 9.29 -1.34 2.06
N ALA A 116 8.55 -0.50 1.36
CA ALA A 116 8.57 -0.44 -0.10
C ALA A 116 9.97 -0.09 -0.63
N VAL A 117 10.64 0.92 -0.05
CA VAL A 117 12.02 1.29 -0.40
C VAL A 117 12.98 0.11 -0.26
N ARG A 118 12.91 -0.60 0.88
CA ARG A 118 13.75 -1.78 1.10
C ARG A 118 13.49 -2.87 0.05
N TYR A 119 12.23 -3.08 -0.36
CA TYR A 119 11.89 -4.10 -1.34
C TYR A 119 12.45 -3.78 -2.73
N TYR A 120 12.28 -2.56 -3.24
CA TYR A 120 12.84 -2.22 -4.54
C TYR A 120 14.37 -2.19 -4.51
N TYR A 121 14.98 -1.69 -3.43
CA TYR A 121 16.42 -1.66 -3.25
C TYR A 121 17.03 -3.06 -3.29
N SER A 122 16.43 -4.00 -2.52
CA SER A 122 17.00 -5.35 -2.35
C SER A 122 16.65 -6.32 -3.47
N TYR A 123 15.47 -6.18 -4.11
CA TYR A 123 14.96 -7.19 -5.01
C TYR A 123 14.77 -6.72 -6.45
N LEU A 124 14.63 -5.41 -6.67
CA LEU A 124 14.55 -4.83 -8.01
C LEU A 124 15.87 -4.16 -8.43
N ASP A 125 16.84 -4.07 -7.51
CA ASP A 125 18.15 -3.47 -7.74
C ASP A 125 18.12 -1.98 -8.11
N VAL A 126 17.09 -1.28 -7.69
CA VAL A 126 16.95 0.18 -7.86
C VAL A 126 17.53 0.86 -6.63
N LYS A 127 18.55 1.70 -6.82
CA LYS A 127 19.29 2.36 -5.73
C LYS A 127 18.90 3.84 -5.52
N GLU A 128 18.11 4.37 -6.44
CA GLU A 128 17.63 5.74 -6.42
C GLU A 128 16.13 5.81 -6.03
N PRO A 129 15.63 6.96 -5.57
CA PRO A 129 14.21 7.13 -5.29
C PRO A 129 13.33 6.81 -6.49
N MET A 130 12.34 5.93 -6.33
CA MET A 130 11.48 5.51 -7.44
C MET A 130 9.97 5.51 -7.12
N LEU A 131 9.57 5.40 -5.85
CA LEU A 131 8.15 5.34 -5.49
C LEU A 131 7.38 6.57 -5.93
N HIS A 132 7.97 7.76 -5.78
CA HIS A 132 7.34 9.00 -6.21
C HIS A 132 7.05 9.03 -7.72
N LEU A 133 7.75 8.24 -8.53
CA LEU A 133 7.53 8.13 -9.98
C LEU A 133 6.27 7.30 -10.34
N LEU A 134 5.73 6.53 -9.39
CA LEU A 134 4.48 5.79 -9.58
C LEU A 134 3.25 6.68 -9.38
N LEU A 135 3.38 7.80 -8.69
CA LEU A 135 2.28 8.67 -8.29
C LEU A 135 1.49 9.31 -9.45
N PRO A 136 2.12 9.77 -10.55
CA PRO A 136 1.38 10.35 -11.66
C PRO A 136 0.37 9.37 -12.29
N GLY A 137 0.78 8.14 -12.53
CA GLY A 137 -0.10 7.09 -13.06
C GLY A 137 -1.22 6.72 -12.10
N LEU A 138 -0.90 6.63 -10.80
CA LEU A 138 -1.87 6.37 -9.76
C LEU A 138 -2.91 7.50 -9.64
N ALA A 139 -2.46 8.75 -9.64
CA ALA A 139 -3.35 9.92 -9.55
C ALA A 139 -4.28 10.01 -10.77
N GLU A 140 -3.80 9.69 -11.96
CA GLU A 140 -4.63 9.68 -13.17
C GLU A 140 -5.66 8.55 -13.12
N GLN A 141 -5.26 7.35 -12.69
CA GLN A 141 -6.15 6.19 -12.58
C GLN A 141 -7.35 6.47 -11.66
N PHE A 142 -7.15 7.16 -10.55
CA PHE A 142 -8.18 7.44 -9.57
C PHE A 142 -8.86 8.81 -9.72
N ASN A 143 -8.45 9.63 -10.68
CA ASN A 143 -8.89 11.03 -10.82
C ASN A 143 -10.40 11.21 -10.94
N ALA A 144 -11.11 10.28 -11.58
CA ALA A 144 -12.57 10.38 -11.75
C ALA A 144 -13.35 10.21 -10.43
N VAL A 145 -12.76 9.54 -9.43
CA VAL A 145 -13.41 9.25 -8.13
C VAL A 145 -12.76 10.01 -7.00
N PHE A 146 -11.44 10.20 -7.06
CA PHE A 146 -10.61 10.82 -6.02
C PHE A 146 -9.72 11.91 -6.62
N PRO A 147 -10.30 13.04 -7.08
CA PRO A 147 -9.55 14.11 -7.76
C PRO A 147 -8.51 14.78 -6.86
N GLU A 148 -8.63 14.64 -5.54
CA GLU A 148 -7.69 15.17 -4.55
C GLU A 148 -6.27 14.61 -4.70
N LEU A 149 -6.12 13.37 -5.17
CA LEU A 149 -4.79 12.80 -5.46
C LEU A 149 -4.07 13.58 -6.56
N LYS A 150 -4.79 13.95 -7.63
CA LYS A 150 -4.23 14.71 -8.75
C LYS A 150 -3.99 16.16 -8.34
N ALA A 151 -4.92 16.75 -7.59
CA ALA A 151 -4.79 18.13 -7.10
C ALA A 151 -3.57 18.31 -6.18
N GLN A 152 -3.22 17.30 -5.38
CA GLN A 152 -2.11 17.33 -4.43
C GLN A 152 -0.86 16.58 -4.93
N LEU A 153 -0.82 16.13 -6.19
CA LEU A 153 0.25 15.26 -6.72
C LEU A 153 1.66 15.80 -6.43
N GLY A 154 1.90 17.08 -6.68
CA GLY A 154 3.21 17.69 -6.45
C GLY A 154 3.64 17.64 -4.99
N PHE A 155 2.72 17.87 -4.05
CA PHE A 155 2.98 17.78 -2.63
C PHE A 155 3.25 16.33 -2.19
N ILE A 156 2.41 15.38 -2.60
CA ILE A 156 2.55 13.97 -2.26
C ILE A 156 3.90 13.44 -2.79
N ALA A 157 4.22 13.74 -4.05
CA ALA A 157 5.47 13.31 -4.67
C ALA A 157 6.71 13.86 -3.94
N LYS A 158 6.67 15.13 -3.51
CA LYS A 158 7.75 15.73 -2.72
C LYS A 158 7.94 15.02 -1.39
N VAL A 159 6.87 14.81 -0.63
CA VAL A 159 6.92 14.12 0.68
C VAL A 159 7.48 12.70 0.53
N VAL A 160 6.98 11.93 -0.44
CA VAL A 160 7.45 10.57 -0.70
C VAL A 160 8.92 10.57 -1.07
N LYS A 161 9.34 11.42 -2.00
CA LYS A 161 10.74 11.51 -2.46
C LYS A 161 11.71 11.86 -1.32
N GLU A 162 11.37 12.83 -0.48
CA GLU A 162 12.20 13.23 0.67
C GLU A 162 12.38 12.08 1.68
N GLU A 163 11.34 11.31 1.95
CA GLU A 163 11.42 10.13 2.82
C GLU A 163 12.24 8.99 2.17
N GLU A 164 12.10 8.77 0.86
CA GLU A 164 12.93 7.81 0.10
C GLU A 164 14.41 8.18 0.21
N GLU A 165 14.78 9.40 -0.13
CA GLU A 165 16.17 9.90 -0.09
C GLU A 165 16.78 9.76 1.30
N THR A 166 16.02 10.14 2.33
CA THR A 166 16.45 10.06 3.72
C THR A 166 16.70 8.61 4.15
N PHE A 167 15.81 7.69 3.76
CA PHE A 167 15.95 6.30 4.13
C PHE A 167 17.05 5.59 3.34
N LEU A 168 17.19 5.85 2.05
CA LEU A 168 18.24 5.28 1.21
C LEU A 168 19.65 5.62 1.73
N ARG A 169 19.87 6.86 2.20
CA ARG A 169 21.15 7.24 2.85
C ARG A 169 21.44 6.40 4.08
N THR A 170 20.42 6.09 4.87
CA THR A 170 20.56 5.28 6.08
C THR A 170 20.74 3.79 5.73
N LEU A 171 19.98 3.29 4.77
CA LEU A 171 20.01 1.91 4.33
C LEU A 171 21.38 1.54 3.75
N GLY A 172 21.94 2.37 2.88
CA GLY A 172 23.27 2.15 2.30
C GLY A 172 24.39 2.11 3.34
N LYS A 173 24.32 2.95 4.38
CA LYS A 173 25.26 2.92 5.51
C LYS A 173 25.11 1.68 6.38
N GLY A 174 23.86 1.21 6.59
CA GLY A 174 23.57 0.04 7.41
C GLY A 174 24.04 -1.26 6.74
N LEU A 175 23.80 -1.42 5.45
CA LEU A 175 24.22 -2.60 4.70
C LEU A 175 25.74 -2.73 4.63
N LYS A 176 26.45 -1.63 4.40
CA LYS A 176 27.94 -1.64 4.40
C LYS A 176 28.54 -2.12 5.74
N LYS A 177 27.89 -1.82 6.88
CA LYS A 177 28.35 -2.27 8.19
C LYS A 177 28.07 -3.75 8.50
N ILE A 178 27.23 -4.40 7.72
CA ILE A 178 26.91 -5.84 7.87
C ILE A 178 27.84 -6.68 6.98
N ASP A 179 28.29 -6.07 5.87
CA ASP A 179 29.20 -6.73 4.91
C ASP A 179 30.69 -6.60 5.32
N ASP A 180 31.04 -5.67 6.24
CA ASP A 180 32.34 -5.51 6.89
C ASP A 180 32.44 -6.40 8.15
#